data_b281dff341b3c4393ffe66a1fab1c228
#
_entry.id   b281dff341b3c4393ffe66a1fab1c228
#
_cell.length_a   1.000
_cell.length_b   1.000
_cell.length_c   1.000
_cell.angle_alpha   90.00
_cell.angle_beta   90.00
_cell.angle_gamma   90.00
#
_symmetry.space_group_name_H-M   'P 1'
#
loop_
_entity.id
_entity.type
_entity.pdbx_description
1 polymer ?
#
loop_
_entity_poly.entity_id
_entity_poly.type
_entity_poly.pdbx_seq_one_letter_code
_entity_poly.pdbx_strand_id
1 'polypeptide(L)'
;NSDSDDDFDGVNDGIDAFPTDASEWVDTDGDGQGDNSDADDDGDGVDDVDDAFPMNPSESNDLDGDGLGDNADSDDDGDGDADDTDQFPTDASEWDDTDGDGIGNNEDTDDDGDDVSDDVEDSCGSDSMDSSSVPSDFDGDGICDVLDLDDNDGPDANDDGGDEPGFGESVPGFPALFAAIALIGAALIGRRRDD
;
A
#
# COMPACT_ATOMS: atom_id res chain seq x y z
N ASN A 1 11.02 -60.89 3.43
CA ASN A 1 11.70 -60.45 4.62
C ASN A 1 10.70 -60.39 5.78
N SER A 2 11.08 -60.66 7.01
CA SER A 2 10.22 -60.59 8.17
C SER A 2 10.56 -59.38 9.04
N ASP A 3 11.46 -58.59 8.56
CA ASP A 3 11.74 -57.27 9.14
C ASP A 3 10.63 -56.30 8.72
N SER A 4 10.30 -55.39 9.52
CA SER A 4 9.27 -54.38 9.29
C SER A 4 9.84 -52.98 9.12
N ASP A 5 11.17 -52.88 9.03
CA ASP A 5 11.94 -51.66 8.88
C ASP A 5 13.27 -52.08 8.20
N ASP A 6 13.26 -52.19 6.87
CA ASP A 6 14.31 -52.85 6.08
C ASP A 6 15.60 -52.03 5.99
N ASP A 7 15.56 -50.70 6.17
CA ASP A 7 16.72 -49.80 6.12
C ASP A 7 17.14 -49.21 7.47
N PHE A 8 16.32 -49.46 8.52
CA PHE A 8 16.61 -49.09 9.90
C PHE A 8 16.61 -47.58 10.18
N ASP A 9 15.76 -46.84 9.47
CA ASP A 9 15.57 -45.42 9.71
C ASP A 9 14.57 -45.08 10.84
N GLY A 10 13.79 -46.09 11.26
CA GLY A 10 12.78 -45.99 12.31
C GLY A 10 11.36 -45.89 11.84
N VAL A 11 11.13 -45.87 10.51
CA VAL A 11 9.82 -45.91 9.86
C VAL A 11 9.56 -47.34 9.36
N ASN A 12 8.33 -47.83 9.52
CA ASN A 12 8.00 -49.18 9.06
C ASN A 12 7.77 -49.20 7.55
N ASP A 13 8.25 -50.24 6.85
CA ASP A 13 8.08 -50.44 5.41
C ASP A 13 6.64 -50.21 4.89
N GLY A 14 5.65 -50.42 5.74
CA GLY A 14 4.24 -50.28 5.34
C GLY A 14 3.70 -48.87 5.29
N ILE A 15 4.47 -47.91 5.78
CA ILE A 15 4.15 -46.47 5.80
C ILE A 15 5.30 -45.63 5.28
N ASP A 16 6.39 -46.26 4.94
CA ASP A 16 7.59 -45.68 4.36
C ASP A 16 7.46 -45.60 2.81
N ALA A 17 7.64 -44.47 2.24
CA ALA A 17 7.65 -44.28 0.79
C ALA A 17 8.92 -44.88 0.16
N PHE A 18 10.03 -44.99 0.93
CA PHE A 18 11.33 -45.48 0.47
C PHE A 18 11.91 -46.57 1.36
N PRO A 19 11.29 -47.77 1.52
CA PRO A 19 11.62 -48.77 2.51
C PRO A 19 13.03 -49.37 2.43
N THR A 20 13.89 -48.87 1.62
CA THR A 20 15.28 -49.32 1.44
C THR A 20 16.28 -48.16 1.37
N ASP A 21 15.84 -46.95 1.69
CA ASP A 21 16.69 -45.75 1.69
C ASP A 21 16.52 -45.01 3.04
N ALA A 22 17.34 -45.32 4.00
CA ALA A 22 17.33 -44.72 5.32
C ALA A 22 17.54 -43.18 5.40
N SER A 23 17.61 -42.51 4.27
CA SER A 23 17.66 -41.06 4.18
C SER A 23 16.33 -40.43 3.79
N GLU A 24 15.36 -41.23 3.36
CA GLU A 24 14.08 -40.80 2.85
C GLU A 24 12.94 -41.67 3.39
N TRP A 25 11.81 -41.07 3.74
CA TRP A 25 10.64 -41.80 4.27
C TRP A 25 9.29 -41.20 3.88
N VAL A 26 9.28 -39.96 3.34
CA VAL A 26 8.09 -39.28 2.82
C VAL A 26 8.31 -38.90 1.37
N ASP A 27 7.26 -38.92 0.59
CA ASP A 27 7.16 -38.48 -0.81
C ASP A 27 5.80 -37.81 -0.92
N THR A 28 5.79 -36.49 -0.65
CA THR A 28 4.55 -35.72 -0.46
C THR A 28 3.78 -35.56 -1.76
N ASP A 29 4.46 -35.29 -2.87
CA ASP A 29 3.84 -35.13 -4.20
C ASP A 29 3.71 -36.44 -4.98
N GLY A 30 4.46 -37.50 -4.58
CA GLY A 30 4.41 -38.81 -5.21
C GLY A 30 5.20 -38.93 -6.51
N ASP A 31 6.19 -38.10 -6.73
CA ASP A 31 7.00 -38.09 -7.94
C ASP A 31 8.15 -39.12 -7.93
N GLY A 32 8.49 -39.65 -6.73
CA GLY A 32 9.52 -40.64 -6.47
C GLY A 32 10.85 -40.09 -6.03
N GLN A 33 10.95 -38.82 -5.72
CA GLN A 33 11.95 -38.22 -4.84
C GLN A 33 11.40 -38.14 -3.43
N GLY A 34 12.25 -38.24 -2.42
CA GLY A 34 11.83 -38.06 -1.05
C GLY A 34 12.01 -36.60 -0.62
N ASP A 35 11.16 -36.14 0.29
CA ASP A 35 11.11 -34.78 0.77
C ASP A 35 12.46 -34.23 1.28
N ASN A 36 13.38 -35.10 1.77
CA ASN A 36 14.70 -34.65 2.22
C ASN A 36 15.65 -34.27 1.06
N SER A 37 15.39 -34.75 -0.14
CA SER A 37 16.21 -34.54 -1.34
C SER A 37 15.47 -33.80 -2.46
N ASP A 38 14.18 -33.62 -2.29
CA ASP A 38 13.37 -32.81 -3.17
C ASP A 38 13.62 -31.29 -2.92
N ALA A 39 13.26 -30.48 -3.81
CA ALA A 39 13.34 -29.04 -3.72
C ALA A 39 11.95 -28.38 -3.79
N ASP A 40 10.92 -29.17 -4.11
CA ASP A 40 9.51 -28.81 -4.27
C ASP A 40 8.67 -29.98 -3.76
N ASP A 41 8.62 -30.10 -2.43
CA ASP A 41 8.11 -31.29 -1.71
C ASP A 41 6.65 -31.64 -2.05
N ASP A 42 5.83 -30.64 -2.36
CA ASP A 42 4.40 -30.86 -2.66
C ASP A 42 4.04 -30.78 -4.14
N GLY A 43 5.02 -30.41 -5.00
CA GLY A 43 4.87 -30.45 -6.44
C GLY A 43 3.97 -29.36 -7.02
N ASP A 44 3.82 -28.22 -6.34
CA ASP A 44 3.01 -27.11 -6.82
C ASP A 44 3.75 -26.21 -7.81
N GLY A 45 5.08 -26.33 -7.89
CA GLY A 45 5.97 -25.60 -8.79
C GLY A 45 6.71 -24.46 -8.14
N VAL A 46 6.62 -24.30 -6.81
CA VAL A 46 7.41 -23.37 -6.01
C VAL A 46 8.41 -24.17 -5.18
N ASP A 47 9.68 -23.80 -5.22
CA ASP A 47 10.72 -24.50 -4.44
C ASP A 47 10.48 -24.22 -2.92
N ASP A 48 10.69 -25.24 -2.05
CA ASP A 48 10.47 -25.16 -0.57
C ASP A 48 11.08 -23.91 0.08
N VAL A 49 12.17 -23.44 -0.47
CA VAL A 49 12.89 -22.26 0.08
C VAL A 49 12.17 -20.95 -0.19
N ASP A 50 11.30 -20.94 -1.17
CA ASP A 50 10.51 -19.78 -1.60
C ASP A 50 9.01 -19.98 -1.29
N ASP A 51 8.64 -21.16 -0.74
CA ASP A 51 7.29 -21.55 -0.39
C ASP A 51 7.02 -21.39 1.12
N ALA A 52 5.95 -20.68 1.44
CA ALA A 52 5.48 -20.54 2.82
C ALA A 52 4.83 -21.85 3.38
N PHE A 53 4.37 -22.74 2.47
CA PHE A 53 3.66 -23.98 2.80
C PHE A 53 4.21 -25.21 2.06
N PRO A 54 5.49 -25.59 2.20
CA PRO A 54 6.18 -26.57 1.36
C PRO A 54 5.58 -27.97 1.29
N MET A 55 4.52 -28.24 2.05
CA MET A 55 3.82 -29.54 2.11
C MET A 55 2.36 -29.43 1.68
N ASN A 56 1.95 -28.29 1.13
CA ASN A 56 0.55 -28.03 0.80
C ASN A 56 0.39 -27.47 -0.61
N PRO A 57 0.19 -28.30 -1.63
CA PRO A 57 0.17 -27.90 -3.04
C PRO A 57 -1.00 -26.97 -3.44
N SER A 58 -1.69 -26.41 -2.46
CA SER A 58 -2.76 -25.44 -2.69
C SER A 58 -2.39 -24.05 -2.22
N GLU A 59 -1.27 -23.89 -1.53
CA GLU A 59 -0.82 -22.65 -0.92
C GLU A 59 0.69 -22.52 -1.10
N SER A 60 1.16 -21.36 -1.47
CA SER A 60 2.60 -21.08 -1.56
C SER A 60 2.98 -19.70 -0.97
N ASN A 61 2.00 -18.83 -0.80
CA ASN A 61 2.22 -17.51 -0.21
C ASN A 61 1.45 -17.36 1.10
N ASP A 62 1.98 -16.49 1.96
CA ASP A 62 1.41 -16.07 3.25
C ASP A 62 1.86 -14.60 3.42
N LEU A 63 1.09 -13.70 2.84
CA LEU A 63 1.53 -12.31 2.64
C LEU A 63 1.62 -11.55 3.97
N ASP A 64 0.65 -11.75 4.87
CA ASP A 64 0.60 -11.12 6.19
C ASP A 64 1.34 -11.91 7.27
N GLY A 65 1.65 -13.20 7.02
CA GLY A 65 2.41 -14.07 7.91
C GLY A 65 1.59 -14.63 9.07
N ASP A 66 0.28 -14.75 8.94
CA ASP A 66 -0.60 -15.25 10.00
C ASP A 66 -0.68 -16.80 10.06
N GLY A 67 -0.21 -17.48 8.99
CA GLY A 67 -0.15 -18.94 8.84
C GLY A 67 -1.34 -19.53 8.10
N LEU A 68 -2.19 -18.72 7.51
CA LEU A 68 -3.08 -19.07 6.41
C LEU A 68 -2.39 -18.70 5.09
N GLY A 69 -2.64 -19.45 4.03
CA GLY A 69 -2.12 -19.09 2.71
C GLY A 69 -3.11 -18.19 1.97
N ASP A 70 -2.59 -17.33 1.10
CA ASP A 70 -3.36 -16.33 0.37
C ASP A 70 -4.57 -16.92 -0.39
N ASN A 71 -4.53 -18.20 -0.80
CA ASN A 71 -5.70 -18.83 -1.43
C ASN A 71 -6.83 -19.21 -0.45
N ALA A 72 -6.53 -19.36 0.83
CA ALA A 72 -7.47 -19.74 1.87
C ALA A 72 -7.79 -18.60 2.82
N ASP A 73 -7.00 -17.56 2.80
CA ASP A 73 -7.25 -16.34 3.54
C ASP A 73 -8.37 -15.52 2.89
N SER A 74 -8.87 -14.57 3.54
CA SER A 74 -9.87 -13.63 3.07
C SER A 74 -9.47 -12.17 3.34
N ASP A 75 -8.23 -11.97 3.82
CA ASP A 75 -7.63 -10.69 4.19
C ASP A 75 -6.11 -10.88 4.03
N ASP A 76 -5.68 -11.02 2.76
CA ASP A 76 -4.34 -11.49 2.38
C ASP A 76 -3.21 -10.64 2.95
N ASP A 77 -3.41 -9.34 3.12
CA ASP A 77 -2.38 -8.42 3.62
C ASP A 77 -2.53 -8.07 5.11
N GLY A 78 -3.64 -8.51 5.73
CA GLY A 78 -3.85 -8.41 7.18
C GLY A 78 -4.15 -7.02 7.69
N ASP A 79 -4.68 -6.13 6.86
CA ASP A 79 -5.01 -4.76 7.23
C ASP A 79 -6.36 -4.66 7.97
N GLY A 80 -7.24 -5.65 7.79
CA GLY A 80 -8.55 -5.80 8.43
C GLY A 80 -9.73 -5.56 7.51
N ASP A 81 -9.50 -5.18 6.26
CA ASP A 81 -10.48 -5.20 5.20
C ASP A 81 -10.34 -6.51 4.39
N ALA A 82 -11.44 -7.10 3.99
CA ALA A 82 -11.39 -8.40 3.31
C ALA A 82 -11.19 -8.23 1.81
N ASP A 83 -10.45 -9.15 1.15
CA ASP A 83 -10.09 -9.11 -0.27
C ASP A 83 -11.26 -8.83 -1.21
N ASP A 84 -12.48 -9.30 -0.86
CA ASP A 84 -13.67 -9.10 -1.68
C ASP A 84 -14.25 -7.68 -1.60
N THR A 85 -13.79 -6.87 -0.67
CA THR A 85 -14.19 -5.48 -0.46
C THR A 85 -13.02 -4.51 -0.54
N ASP A 86 -11.81 -5.00 -0.40
CA ASP A 86 -10.58 -4.25 -0.52
C ASP A 86 -10.21 -4.00 -2.00
N GLN A 87 -9.86 -2.77 -2.32
CA GLN A 87 -9.40 -2.41 -3.66
C GLN A 87 -7.90 -2.70 -3.86
N PHE A 88 -7.16 -2.93 -2.76
CA PHE A 88 -5.73 -3.24 -2.75
C PHE A 88 -5.39 -4.48 -1.90
N PRO A 89 -5.94 -5.66 -2.17
CA PRO A 89 -5.89 -6.84 -1.29
C PRO A 89 -4.48 -7.39 -1.00
N THR A 90 -3.46 -6.71 -1.41
CA THR A 90 -2.05 -7.09 -1.22
C THR A 90 -1.19 -5.93 -0.72
N ASP A 91 -1.81 -4.83 -0.30
CA ASP A 91 -1.12 -3.66 0.23
C ASP A 91 -1.78 -3.15 1.52
N ALA A 92 -1.36 -3.67 2.64
CA ALA A 92 -1.87 -3.36 3.99
C ALA A 92 -1.80 -1.87 4.39
N SER A 93 -1.44 -0.99 3.49
CA SER A 93 -1.49 0.45 3.70
C SER A 93 -2.65 1.14 2.98
N GLU A 94 -3.34 0.43 2.09
CA GLU A 94 -4.40 0.96 1.23
C GLU A 94 -5.57 -0.02 1.17
N TRP A 95 -6.81 0.48 1.18
CA TRP A 95 -8.03 -0.35 1.08
C TRP A 95 -9.13 0.29 0.23
N ASP A 96 -9.12 1.61 0.06
CA ASP A 96 -10.08 2.36 -0.74
C ASP A 96 -9.38 3.17 -1.83
N ASP A 97 -10.01 3.29 -3.00
CA ASP A 97 -9.62 4.09 -4.16
C ASP A 97 -10.90 4.79 -4.66
N THR A 98 -11.10 6.01 -4.22
CA THR A 98 -12.39 6.72 -4.40
C THR A 98 -12.63 7.13 -5.85
N ASP A 99 -11.61 7.58 -6.58
CA ASP A 99 -11.72 8.01 -7.97
C ASP A 99 -11.42 6.89 -8.98
N GLY A 100 -10.80 5.80 -8.55
CA GLY A 100 -10.52 4.62 -9.37
C GLY A 100 -9.31 4.78 -10.29
N ASP A 101 -8.35 5.61 -9.92
CA ASP A 101 -7.15 5.83 -10.72
C ASP A 101 -6.04 4.81 -10.45
N GLY A 102 -6.15 4.03 -9.36
CA GLY A 102 -5.23 2.96 -8.95
C GLY A 102 -4.20 3.39 -7.93
N ILE A 103 -4.34 4.57 -7.35
CA ILE A 103 -3.64 5.03 -6.14
C ILE A 103 -4.67 4.95 -5.00
N GLY A 104 -4.26 4.44 -3.85
CA GLY A 104 -5.16 4.36 -2.71
C GLY A 104 -5.28 5.70 -1.99
N ASN A 105 -6.40 5.93 -1.34
CA ASN A 105 -6.71 7.20 -0.67
C ASN A 105 -5.68 7.61 0.39
N ASN A 106 -4.89 6.69 0.93
CA ASN A 106 -3.85 7.06 1.90
C ASN A 106 -2.57 7.61 1.23
N GLU A 107 -2.29 7.24 -0.02
CA GLU A 107 -1.15 7.73 -0.81
C GLU A 107 -1.57 8.84 -1.77
N ASP A 108 -2.85 8.89 -2.18
CA ASP A 108 -3.38 9.90 -3.07
C ASP A 108 -3.37 11.28 -2.40
N THR A 109 -3.47 12.29 -3.15
CA THR A 109 -3.53 13.70 -2.74
C THR A 109 -4.75 14.44 -3.31
N ASP A 110 -5.60 13.71 -4.05
CA ASP A 110 -6.83 14.17 -4.71
C ASP A 110 -7.78 12.99 -4.79
N ASP A 111 -8.25 12.53 -3.60
CA ASP A 111 -8.95 11.24 -3.41
C ASP A 111 -10.17 11.04 -4.33
N ASP A 112 -10.86 12.09 -4.72
CA ASP A 112 -12.06 12.00 -5.57
C ASP A 112 -11.83 12.40 -7.04
N GLY A 113 -10.60 12.82 -7.38
CA GLY A 113 -10.17 13.07 -8.74
C GLY A 113 -10.82 14.29 -9.41
N ASP A 114 -11.20 15.32 -8.62
CA ASP A 114 -11.86 16.52 -9.15
C ASP A 114 -10.89 17.66 -9.52
N ASP A 115 -9.58 17.44 -9.43
CA ASP A 115 -8.49 18.41 -9.63
C ASP A 115 -8.31 19.40 -8.44
N VAL A 116 -8.96 19.19 -7.30
CA VAL A 116 -8.70 19.90 -6.04
C VAL A 116 -8.07 18.93 -5.06
N SER A 117 -7.00 19.29 -4.42
CA SER A 117 -6.32 18.36 -3.50
C SER A 117 -7.00 18.32 -2.14
N ASP A 118 -6.91 17.18 -1.45
CA ASP A 118 -7.46 16.94 -0.11
C ASP A 118 -7.05 18.02 0.90
N ASP A 119 -5.77 18.43 0.87
CA ASP A 119 -5.24 19.49 1.73
C ASP A 119 -5.97 20.84 1.51
N VAL A 120 -6.36 21.12 0.30
CA VAL A 120 -7.11 22.34 -0.06
C VAL A 120 -8.56 22.18 0.39
N GLU A 121 -9.16 21.05 0.14
CA GLU A 121 -10.55 20.77 0.53
C GLU A 121 -10.74 20.77 2.05
N ASP A 122 -9.86 20.08 2.78
CA ASP A 122 -9.83 20.10 4.24
C ASP A 122 -9.70 21.53 4.79
N SER A 123 -8.85 22.34 4.17
CA SER A 123 -8.64 23.73 4.57
C SER A 123 -9.84 24.62 4.24
N CYS A 124 -10.55 24.31 3.18
CA CYS A 124 -11.69 25.05 2.65
C CYS A 124 -13.04 24.54 3.19
N GLY A 125 -13.05 23.32 3.78
CA GLY A 125 -14.22 22.68 4.37
C GLY A 125 -15.15 22.02 3.39
N SER A 126 -14.63 21.58 2.24
CA SER A 126 -15.25 20.62 1.33
C SER A 126 -14.93 19.18 1.72
N ASP A 127 -15.45 18.21 0.98
CA ASP A 127 -15.31 16.78 1.27
C ASP A 127 -14.41 16.16 0.20
N SER A 128 -13.20 15.78 0.55
CA SER A 128 -12.18 15.21 -0.34
C SER A 128 -12.53 13.84 -0.91
N MET A 129 -13.68 13.27 -0.52
CA MET A 129 -14.19 12.01 -1.03
C MET A 129 -15.39 12.18 -1.98
N ASP A 130 -15.81 13.42 -2.26
CA ASP A 130 -17.00 13.71 -3.08
C ASP A 130 -16.70 14.77 -4.15
N SER A 131 -16.38 14.35 -5.36
CA SER A 131 -16.05 15.20 -6.52
C SER A 131 -17.13 16.21 -6.92
N SER A 132 -18.27 16.20 -6.25
CA SER A 132 -19.28 17.26 -6.35
C SER A 132 -19.19 18.30 -5.24
N SER A 133 -18.31 18.09 -4.27
CA SER A 133 -18.12 18.93 -3.08
C SER A 133 -16.97 19.93 -3.24
N VAL A 134 -16.89 20.60 -4.36
CA VAL A 134 -15.84 21.56 -4.68
C VAL A 134 -15.89 22.78 -3.77
N PRO A 135 -14.73 23.25 -3.26
CA PRO A 135 -14.68 24.47 -2.46
C PRO A 135 -15.26 25.68 -3.21
N SER A 136 -15.98 26.54 -2.49
CA SER A 136 -16.43 27.82 -3.07
C SER A 136 -15.24 28.74 -3.33
N ASP A 137 -15.12 29.22 -4.57
CA ASP A 137 -14.16 30.21 -5.04
C ASP A 137 -14.93 31.23 -5.89
N PHE A 138 -15.33 32.33 -5.29
CA PHE A 138 -16.30 33.26 -5.87
C PHE A 138 -15.70 34.05 -7.04
N ASP A 139 -14.43 34.37 -6.98
CA ASP A 139 -13.76 35.19 -7.98
C ASP A 139 -12.87 34.38 -8.94
N GLY A 140 -12.62 33.11 -8.63
CA GLY A 140 -11.93 32.17 -9.50
C GLY A 140 -10.41 32.36 -9.54
N ASP A 141 -9.84 32.87 -8.45
CA ASP A 141 -8.39 33.10 -8.37
C ASP A 141 -7.62 31.84 -7.92
N GLY A 142 -8.33 30.79 -7.46
CA GLY A 142 -7.79 29.51 -6.97
C GLY A 142 -7.56 29.51 -5.48
N ILE A 143 -8.05 30.50 -4.74
CA ILE A 143 -8.11 30.53 -3.27
C ILE A 143 -9.58 30.45 -2.88
N CYS A 144 -9.96 29.50 -2.05
CA CYS A 144 -11.36 29.36 -1.65
C CYS A 144 -11.80 30.52 -0.73
N ASP A 145 -13.09 30.87 -0.81
CA ASP A 145 -13.72 31.96 -0.06
C ASP A 145 -13.39 31.99 1.45
N VAL A 146 -13.14 30.82 2.06
CA VAL A 146 -12.82 30.70 3.47
C VAL A 146 -11.40 31.15 3.83
N LEU A 147 -10.48 30.99 2.89
CA LEU A 147 -9.06 31.35 3.04
C LEU A 147 -8.73 32.68 2.38
N ASP A 148 -9.59 33.12 1.47
CA ASP A 148 -9.44 34.36 0.77
C ASP A 148 -9.85 35.58 1.66
N LEU A 149 -9.07 36.63 1.58
CA LEU A 149 -9.32 37.89 2.28
C LEU A 149 -9.99 38.93 1.39
N ASP A 150 -10.07 38.68 0.08
CA ASP A 150 -10.69 39.55 -0.92
C ASP A 150 -11.41 38.78 -2.02
N ASP A 151 -12.60 38.28 -1.73
CA ASP A 151 -13.46 37.49 -2.64
C ASP A 151 -13.83 38.21 -3.97
N ASN A 152 -13.18 39.32 -4.35
CA ASN A 152 -13.55 40.11 -5.51
C ASN A 152 -12.38 40.43 -6.43
N ASP A 153 -11.17 39.98 -6.19
CA ASP A 153 -10.00 40.41 -6.95
C ASP A 153 -9.53 39.40 -8.03
N GLY A 154 -10.31 38.36 -8.32
CA GLY A 154 -10.12 37.31 -9.32
C GLY A 154 -8.95 37.40 -10.31
N PRO A 155 -8.56 36.31 -10.99
CA PRO A 155 -7.29 36.21 -11.74
C PRO A 155 -7.11 37.27 -12.84
N ASP A 156 -8.18 37.99 -13.20
CA ASP A 156 -8.20 39.08 -14.19
C ASP A 156 -8.31 40.48 -13.57
N ALA A 157 -8.40 40.58 -12.23
CA ALA A 157 -8.34 41.88 -11.59
C ALA A 157 -6.95 42.47 -11.84
N ASN A 158 -6.90 43.45 -12.71
CA ASN A 158 -5.70 44.27 -12.84
C ASN A 158 -5.44 44.84 -11.46
N ASP A 159 -4.43 44.33 -10.78
CA ASP A 159 -3.83 44.98 -9.64
C ASP A 159 -3.38 46.38 -10.06
N ASP A 160 -4.29 47.33 -10.00
CA ASP A 160 -4.02 48.75 -10.26
C ASP A 160 -3.40 49.45 -9.02
N GLY A 161 -2.81 48.66 -8.13
CA GLY A 161 -1.88 49.14 -7.09
C GLY A 161 -2.50 50.12 -6.08
N GLY A 162 -3.83 49.97 -5.82
CA GLY A 162 -4.58 50.97 -5.07
C GLY A 162 -4.84 50.68 -3.61
N ASP A 163 -4.87 49.42 -3.19
CA ASP A 163 -5.22 49.06 -1.83
C ASP A 163 -4.34 47.95 -1.24
N GLU A 164 -3.03 48.07 -1.34
CA GLU A 164 -2.20 47.43 -0.35
C GLU A 164 -2.61 47.94 1.02
N PRO A 165 -3.17 47.12 1.94
CA PRO A 165 -3.21 47.49 3.33
C PRO A 165 -1.75 47.55 3.76
N GLY A 166 -1.24 48.73 3.94
CA GLY A 166 0.12 48.99 4.36
C GLY A 166 0.46 48.08 5.53
N PHE A 167 1.51 47.27 5.38
CA PHE A 167 2.12 46.52 6.45
C PHE A 167 2.50 47.47 7.59
N GLY A 168 1.53 47.82 8.42
CA GLY A 168 1.71 48.88 9.40
C GLY A 168 0.79 48.86 10.60
N GLU A 169 -0.13 47.91 10.74
CA GLU A 169 -0.85 47.76 11.97
C GLU A 169 -0.79 46.34 12.50
N SER A 170 0.00 46.18 13.57
CA SER A 170 0.09 44.98 14.36
C SER A 170 -1.30 44.59 14.89
N VAL A 171 -1.90 43.52 14.36
CA VAL A 171 -3.02 42.86 14.98
C VAL A 171 -2.48 42.10 16.20
N PRO A 172 -2.81 42.45 17.42
CA PRO A 172 -2.26 41.75 18.58
C PRO A 172 -2.94 40.40 18.72
N GLY A 173 -2.25 39.32 18.37
CA GLY A 173 -2.73 37.99 18.70
C GLY A 173 -2.39 36.83 17.78
N PHE A 174 -1.83 37.06 16.60
CA PHE A 174 -1.38 35.95 15.76
C PHE A 174 0.15 35.84 15.77
N PRO A 175 0.75 34.75 16.22
CA PRO A 175 2.18 34.53 16.07
C PRO A 175 2.50 34.31 14.60
N ALA A 176 3.52 34.99 14.11
CA ALA A 176 4.06 34.88 12.76
C ALA A 176 4.59 33.46 12.51
N LEU A 177 3.75 32.57 12.00
CA LEU A 177 4.11 31.18 11.67
C LEU A 177 3.84 30.80 10.22
N PHE A 178 3.32 31.68 9.38
CA PHE A 178 2.95 31.35 8.01
C PHE A 178 3.92 31.85 6.90
N ALA A 179 5.11 32.33 7.26
CA ALA A 179 6.09 32.79 6.26
C ALA A 179 7.18 31.75 5.91
N ALA A 180 7.01 30.46 6.23
CA ALA A 180 8.08 29.45 6.09
C ALA A 180 7.79 28.30 5.11
N ILE A 181 6.64 28.22 4.48
CA ILE A 181 6.29 27.09 3.59
C ILE A 181 6.70 27.33 2.13
N ALA A 182 6.84 28.54 1.68
CA ALA A 182 7.18 28.87 0.27
C ALA A 182 8.67 28.74 -0.11
N LEU A 183 9.57 28.24 0.72
CA LEU A 183 11.03 28.23 0.46
C LEU A 183 11.72 26.86 0.56
N ILE A 184 11.01 25.75 0.67
CA ILE A 184 11.63 24.41 0.74
C ILE A 184 11.61 23.65 -0.60
N GLY A 185 10.84 24.09 -1.59
CA GLY A 185 10.71 23.44 -2.90
C GLY A 185 11.86 23.66 -3.91
N ALA A 186 12.86 24.51 -3.64
CA ALA A 186 13.83 24.93 -4.66
C ALA A 186 15.29 24.51 -4.45
N ALA A 187 15.62 23.66 -3.47
CA ALA A 187 17.01 23.40 -3.10
C ALA A 187 17.50 21.95 -3.27
N LEU A 188 16.82 21.10 -4.02
CA LEU A 188 17.24 19.68 -4.18
C LEU A 188 17.48 19.20 -5.62
N ILE A 189 17.61 20.11 -6.58
CA ILE A 189 18.06 19.76 -7.94
C ILE A 189 19.41 20.45 -8.20
N GLY A 190 20.51 19.79 -7.93
CA GLY A 190 21.79 20.30 -8.35
C GLY A 190 23.01 19.79 -7.59
N ARG A 191 23.25 18.47 -7.55
CA ARG A 191 24.60 17.97 -7.31
C ARG A 191 24.88 16.72 -8.15
N ARG A 192 25.17 16.94 -9.45
CA ARG A 192 25.99 16.00 -10.23
C ARG A 192 27.39 16.00 -9.64
N ARG A 193 27.89 14.83 -9.29
CA ARG A 193 29.31 14.56 -9.11
C ARG A 193 29.88 14.27 -10.47
N ASP A 194 30.81 15.09 -10.89
CA ASP A 194 31.89 14.71 -11.78
C ASP A 194 33.01 14.20 -10.87
N ASP A 195 33.37 12.91 -11.02
CA ASP A 195 34.70 12.30 -11.10
C ASP A 195 34.52 10.77 -11.21
#